data_4572a2b3a897e7fea89957db48187039
#
_entry.id   4572a2b3a897e7fea89957db48187039
#
_cell.length_a   1.000
_cell.length_b   1.000
_cell.length_c   1.000
_cell.angle_alpha   90.00
_cell.angle_beta   90.00
_cell.angle_gamma   90.00
#
_symmetry.space_group_name_H-M   'P 1'
#
loop_
_entity.id
_entity.type
_entity.pdbx_description
1 polymer ?
#
loop_
_entity_poly.entity_id
_entity_poly.type
_entity_poly.pdbx_seq_one_letter_code
_entity_poly.pdbx_strand_id
1 'polypeptide(L)'
;DERPQLSWPNNMSGADVIRFMIKKASKISGGVDMRNGMNYPQLISKYTMGAVLYHQACDNYLDEKMTASNKPNDKPYKKGAAYTGKEHSWDEAFGYWGAAAHTMTLSAKQSYDVAKKKDFKAADFNKDGVVDLYKEMTYGHAYYASAFDKGGKTNYLKTVTKAFIDGRKIITAADGNKLSSSDLTKVQDLAQEICSNWAQVIAEAVHKYAGSVYKDLIAVEKALSSGSDMDKAMSKYLKHWGELKGFAMALQSGVENKSDTFNRLN
;
A
#
# COMPACT_ATOMS: atom_id res chain seq x y z
N ASP A 1 6.16 -13.24 -3.80
CA ASP A 1 5.71 -13.71 -5.10
C ASP A 1 6.90 -14.27 -5.89
N GLU A 2 6.82 -15.53 -6.28
CA GLU A 2 7.85 -16.22 -7.07
C GLU A 2 7.65 -16.01 -8.59
N ARG A 3 6.55 -15.38 -8.98
CA ARG A 3 6.23 -15.13 -10.39
C ARG A 3 7.22 -14.13 -11.02
N PRO A 4 7.64 -14.37 -12.27
CA PRO A 4 8.50 -13.44 -13.00
C PRO A 4 7.85 -12.07 -13.16
N GLN A 5 8.65 -11.02 -13.06
CA GLN A 5 8.18 -9.65 -13.35
C GLN A 5 8.43 -9.34 -14.83
N LEU A 6 7.36 -9.07 -15.58
CA LEU A 6 7.39 -8.94 -17.03
C LEU A 6 8.35 -7.85 -17.57
N SER A 7 8.58 -6.80 -16.80
CA SER A 7 9.42 -5.66 -17.20
C SER A 7 10.88 -5.74 -16.76
N TRP A 8 11.29 -6.85 -16.16
CA TRP A 8 12.67 -7.00 -15.67
C TRP A 8 13.46 -8.00 -16.51
N PRO A 9 14.76 -7.69 -16.81
CA PRO A 9 15.63 -8.61 -17.51
C PRO A 9 15.74 -9.95 -16.76
N ASN A 10 15.90 -11.04 -17.51
CA ASN A 10 16.08 -12.38 -17.00
C ASN A 10 14.89 -12.97 -16.21
N ASN A 11 13.68 -12.45 -16.42
CA ASN A 11 12.46 -12.94 -15.74
C ASN A 11 12.61 -13.02 -14.21
N MET A 12 13.20 -11.99 -13.58
CA MET A 12 13.37 -11.94 -12.14
C MET A 12 12.03 -12.05 -11.41
N SER A 13 11.99 -12.80 -10.33
CA SER A 13 10.88 -12.77 -9.38
C SER A 13 10.84 -11.44 -8.61
N GLY A 14 9.69 -11.09 -8.00
CA GLY A 14 9.59 -9.90 -7.16
C GLY A 14 10.63 -9.86 -6.05
N ALA A 15 10.92 -11.00 -5.42
CA ALA A 15 11.94 -11.12 -4.40
C ALA A 15 13.35 -10.86 -4.96
N ASP A 16 13.67 -11.36 -6.16
CA ASP A 16 14.96 -11.13 -6.80
C ASP A 16 15.16 -9.68 -7.23
N VAL A 17 14.09 -9.03 -7.68
CA VAL A 17 14.09 -7.60 -7.98
C VAL A 17 14.44 -6.79 -6.73
N ILE A 18 13.84 -7.09 -5.58
CA ILE A 18 14.14 -6.41 -4.31
C ILE A 18 15.60 -6.66 -3.91
N ARG A 19 16.07 -7.93 -3.93
CA ARG A 19 17.47 -8.27 -3.63
C ARG A 19 18.45 -7.55 -4.55
N PHE A 20 18.13 -7.50 -5.85
CA PHE A 20 18.93 -6.78 -6.84
C PHE A 20 19.03 -5.29 -6.48
N MET A 21 17.91 -4.62 -6.20
CA MET A 21 17.89 -3.21 -5.84
C MET A 21 18.67 -2.94 -4.54
N ILE A 22 18.51 -3.77 -3.51
CA ILE A 22 19.26 -3.67 -2.25
C ILE A 22 20.78 -3.82 -2.51
N LYS A 23 21.18 -4.81 -3.31
CA LYS A 23 22.60 -5.04 -3.69
C LYS A 23 23.17 -3.84 -4.46
N LYS A 24 22.38 -3.15 -5.29
CA LYS A 24 22.81 -1.94 -5.97
C LYS A 24 22.91 -0.76 -4.99
N ALA A 25 21.89 -0.55 -4.18
CA ALA A 25 21.87 0.52 -3.17
C ALA A 25 23.08 0.44 -2.21
N SER A 26 23.44 -0.76 -1.75
CA SER A 26 24.53 -0.97 -0.78
C SER A 26 25.92 -0.61 -1.30
N LYS A 27 26.08 -0.46 -2.62
CA LYS A 27 27.35 -0.13 -3.28
C LYS A 27 27.54 1.37 -3.57
N ILE A 28 26.53 2.18 -3.29
CA ILE A 28 26.49 3.59 -3.66
C ILE A 28 26.13 4.42 -2.42
N SER A 29 26.93 5.43 -2.13
CA SER A 29 26.62 6.35 -1.02
C SER A 29 25.23 6.97 -1.19
N GLY A 30 24.39 6.88 -0.17
CA GLY A 30 23.00 7.29 -0.21
C GLY A 30 22.09 6.46 -1.13
N GLY A 31 22.62 5.42 -1.80
CA GLY A 31 21.85 4.52 -2.67
C GLY A 31 21.34 5.17 -3.98
N VAL A 32 21.83 6.34 -4.35
CA VAL A 32 21.41 7.08 -5.56
C VAL A 32 22.48 6.97 -6.64
N ASP A 33 22.17 6.27 -7.73
CA ASP A 33 23.04 6.16 -8.89
C ASP A 33 22.76 7.29 -9.88
N MET A 34 23.56 8.35 -9.81
CA MET A 34 23.43 9.51 -10.69
C MET A 34 23.72 9.18 -12.18
N ARG A 35 24.52 8.15 -12.47
CA ARG A 35 24.87 7.77 -13.84
C ARG A 35 23.70 7.12 -14.58
N ASN A 36 22.97 6.27 -13.88
CA ASN A 36 21.83 5.52 -14.42
C ASN A 36 20.48 6.13 -14.05
N GLY A 37 20.46 7.24 -13.33
CA GLY A 37 19.23 7.91 -12.91
C GLY A 37 18.40 7.11 -11.90
N MET A 38 19.01 6.22 -11.11
CA MET A 38 18.31 5.30 -10.22
C MET A 38 18.43 5.73 -8.75
N ASN A 39 17.30 6.08 -8.15
CA ASN A 39 17.19 6.25 -6.70
C ASN A 39 16.67 4.93 -6.08
N TYR A 40 17.60 4.04 -5.74
CA TYR A 40 17.25 2.72 -5.22
C TYR A 40 16.45 2.75 -3.90
N PRO A 41 16.73 3.64 -2.92
CA PRO A 41 15.87 3.77 -1.73
C PRO A 41 14.40 4.04 -2.05
N GLN A 42 14.12 4.91 -3.04
CA GLN A 42 12.74 5.17 -3.45
C GLN A 42 12.14 3.98 -4.20
N LEU A 43 12.89 3.38 -5.12
CA LEU A 43 12.46 2.17 -5.84
C LEU A 43 12.09 1.05 -4.87
N ILE A 44 12.96 0.71 -3.94
CA ILE A 44 12.73 -0.33 -2.93
C ILE A 44 11.49 0.02 -2.10
N SER A 45 11.44 1.23 -1.55
CA SER A 45 10.34 1.68 -0.68
C SER A 45 8.97 1.60 -1.38
N LYS A 46 8.86 2.02 -2.64
CA LYS A 46 7.57 2.08 -3.33
C LYS A 46 7.20 0.73 -3.97
N TYR A 47 8.18 -0.01 -4.46
CA TYR A 47 7.92 -1.35 -4.98
C TYR A 47 7.48 -2.32 -3.88
N THR A 48 8.11 -2.32 -2.70
CA THR A 48 7.71 -3.18 -1.59
C THR A 48 6.32 -2.87 -1.06
N MET A 49 5.83 -1.65 -1.19
CA MET A 49 4.44 -1.33 -0.83
C MET A 49 3.44 -2.15 -1.67
N GLY A 50 3.70 -2.36 -2.98
CA GLY A 50 2.88 -3.24 -3.81
C GLY A 50 3.24 -4.72 -3.62
N ALA A 51 4.52 -5.06 -3.80
CA ALA A 51 4.99 -6.44 -3.81
C ALA A 51 4.85 -7.16 -2.46
N VAL A 52 4.83 -6.43 -1.35
CA VAL A 52 4.69 -7.00 0.00
C VAL A 52 3.34 -6.60 0.60
N LEU A 53 3.05 -5.31 0.80
CA LEU A 53 1.85 -4.92 1.54
C LEU A 53 0.57 -5.25 0.77
N TYR A 54 0.44 -4.76 -0.47
CA TYR A 54 -0.76 -4.96 -1.27
C TYR A 54 -0.93 -6.43 -1.70
N HIS A 55 0.11 -7.02 -2.26
CA HIS A 55 0.05 -8.40 -2.74
C HIS A 55 -0.22 -9.39 -1.60
N GLN A 56 0.49 -9.28 -0.47
CA GLN A 56 0.27 -10.16 0.68
C GLN A 56 -1.16 -10.02 1.23
N ALA A 57 -1.70 -8.81 1.28
CA ALA A 57 -3.06 -8.58 1.75
C ALA A 57 -4.11 -9.12 0.76
N CYS A 58 -4.00 -8.76 -0.53
CA CYS A 58 -5.06 -9.03 -1.50
C CYS A 58 -5.00 -10.41 -2.12
N ASP A 59 -3.82 -10.94 -2.40
CA ASP A 59 -3.66 -12.27 -3.01
C ASP A 59 -3.76 -13.38 -1.93
N ASN A 60 -3.03 -13.21 -0.82
CA ASN A 60 -2.97 -14.26 0.18
C ASN A 60 -4.12 -14.16 1.22
N TYR A 61 -4.24 -13.01 1.91
CA TYR A 61 -5.18 -12.93 3.03
C TYR A 61 -6.64 -12.74 2.61
N LEU A 62 -6.92 -11.91 1.61
CA LEU A 62 -8.27 -11.55 1.19
C LEU A 62 -8.80 -12.41 0.03
N ASP A 63 -7.96 -13.19 -0.65
CA ASP A 63 -8.35 -14.13 -1.68
C ASP A 63 -8.14 -15.58 -1.23
N GLU A 64 -6.91 -16.10 -1.27
CA GLU A 64 -6.62 -17.52 -0.97
C GLU A 64 -7.16 -17.98 0.39
N LYS A 65 -7.02 -17.13 1.43
CA LYS A 65 -7.49 -17.45 2.79
C LYS A 65 -8.97 -17.12 3.02
N MET A 66 -9.66 -16.49 2.06
CA MET A 66 -11.10 -16.22 2.13
C MET A 66 -11.94 -17.27 1.39
N THR A 67 -11.38 -18.41 1.03
CA THR A 67 -12.16 -19.57 0.54
C THR A 67 -12.81 -20.33 1.69
N ALA A 68 -13.81 -21.16 1.39
CA ALA A 68 -14.55 -21.93 2.40
C ALA A 68 -13.67 -22.88 3.21
N SER A 69 -12.65 -23.49 2.58
CA SER A 69 -11.81 -24.53 3.17
C SER A 69 -10.52 -24.00 3.82
N ASN A 70 -10.02 -22.84 3.37
CA ASN A 70 -8.76 -22.29 3.86
C ASN A 70 -9.03 -21.39 5.07
N LYS A 71 -8.27 -21.60 6.16
CA LYS A 71 -8.44 -20.87 7.43
C LYS A 71 -9.92 -20.82 7.87
N PRO A 72 -10.55 -21.97 8.15
CA PRO A 72 -11.99 -22.03 8.44
C PRO A 72 -12.34 -21.24 9.70
N ASN A 73 -13.59 -20.72 9.75
CA ASN A 73 -14.06 -19.91 10.88
C ASN A 73 -14.51 -20.76 12.08
N ASP A 74 -14.64 -22.08 11.92
CA ASP A 74 -15.06 -23.02 12.97
C ASP A 74 -13.87 -23.62 13.77
N LYS A 75 -12.70 -23.02 13.67
CA LYS A 75 -11.50 -23.44 14.42
C LYS A 75 -10.72 -22.23 14.90
N PRO A 76 -10.16 -22.28 16.13
CA PRO A 76 -9.22 -21.28 16.59
C PRO A 76 -8.02 -21.23 15.65
N TYR A 77 -7.44 -20.06 15.45
CA TYR A 77 -6.25 -19.86 14.61
C TYR A 77 -5.09 -20.79 15.04
N LYS A 78 -4.88 -20.91 16.33
CA LYS A 78 -3.94 -21.85 16.95
C LYS A 78 -4.48 -22.27 18.32
N LYS A 79 -3.93 -23.34 18.91
CA LYS A 79 -4.33 -23.82 20.22
C LYS A 79 -4.30 -22.68 21.25
N GLY A 80 -5.42 -22.42 21.91
CA GLY A 80 -5.59 -21.39 22.93
C GLY A 80 -5.85 -19.98 22.41
N ALA A 81 -5.94 -19.76 21.08
CA ALA A 81 -6.35 -18.47 20.54
C ALA A 81 -7.86 -18.24 20.74
N ALA A 82 -8.21 -17.00 21.12
CA ALA A 82 -9.60 -16.57 21.27
C ALA A 82 -10.24 -16.10 19.95
N TYR A 83 -9.55 -16.25 18.85
CA TYR A 83 -9.99 -15.84 17.50
C TYR A 83 -9.76 -16.98 16.50
N THR A 84 -10.53 -16.96 15.42
CA THR A 84 -10.53 -17.99 14.38
C THR A 84 -9.43 -17.74 13.33
N GLY A 85 -9.18 -18.74 12.48
CA GLY A 85 -8.26 -18.60 11.36
C GLY A 85 -8.73 -17.54 10.34
N LYS A 86 -10.04 -17.41 10.14
CA LYS A 86 -10.65 -16.42 9.24
C LYS A 86 -10.49 -15.01 9.79
N GLU A 87 -10.81 -14.81 11.07
CA GLU A 87 -10.61 -13.55 11.77
C GLU A 87 -9.16 -13.08 11.70
N HIS A 88 -8.22 -13.97 12.02
CA HIS A 88 -6.79 -13.67 11.96
C HIS A 88 -6.35 -13.21 10.57
N SER A 89 -6.75 -13.92 9.52
CA SER A 89 -6.36 -13.56 8.14
C SER A 89 -6.93 -12.19 7.72
N TRP A 90 -8.17 -11.90 8.12
CA TRP A 90 -8.80 -10.62 7.83
C TRP A 90 -8.10 -9.46 8.56
N ASP A 91 -7.82 -9.65 9.85
CA ASP A 91 -7.15 -8.63 10.67
C ASP A 91 -5.70 -8.37 10.22
N GLU A 92 -4.98 -9.40 9.74
CA GLU A 92 -3.65 -9.21 9.16
C GLU A 92 -3.69 -8.38 7.87
N ALA A 93 -4.67 -8.63 7.00
CA ALA A 93 -4.86 -7.81 5.79
C ALA A 93 -5.10 -6.34 6.15
N PHE A 94 -5.91 -6.06 7.19
CA PHE A 94 -6.10 -4.70 7.70
C PHE A 94 -4.78 -4.07 8.20
N GLY A 95 -3.95 -4.85 8.88
CA GLY A 95 -2.62 -4.38 9.32
C GLY A 95 -1.75 -3.89 8.15
N TYR A 96 -1.77 -4.60 7.02
CA TYR A 96 -1.04 -4.19 5.80
C TYR A 96 -1.62 -2.92 5.15
N TRP A 97 -2.91 -2.64 5.30
CA TRP A 97 -3.51 -1.37 4.86
C TRP A 97 -2.91 -0.18 5.60
N GLY A 98 -2.69 -0.30 6.90
CA GLY A 98 -1.99 0.65 7.73
C GLY A 98 -2.84 1.81 8.24
N ALA A 99 -4.16 1.67 8.31
CA ALA A 99 -5.04 2.67 8.90
C ALA A 99 -4.98 2.63 10.43
N ALA A 100 -5.06 3.79 11.09
CA ALA A 100 -5.25 3.87 12.54
C ALA A 100 -6.60 3.23 12.94
N ALA A 101 -6.67 2.63 14.13
CA ALA A 101 -7.89 1.97 14.62
C ALA A 101 -9.11 2.91 14.66
N HIS A 102 -8.89 4.20 14.91
CA HIS A 102 -9.92 5.24 14.97
C HIS A 102 -10.09 6.02 13.67
N THR A 103 -9.57 5.54 12.54
CA THR A 103 -9.62 6.22 11.23
C THR A 103 -11.02 6.70 10.84
N MET A 104 -12.08 5.94 11.19
CA MET A 104 -13.45 6.31 10.87
C MET A 104 -13.95 7.58 11.58
N THR A 105 -13.32 7.97 12.69
CA THR A 105 -13.64 9.23 13.42
C THR A 105 -12.87 10.44 12.89
N LEU A 106 -11.83 10.23 12.09
CA LEU A 106 -10.99 11.26 11.52
C LEU A 106 -11.49 11.70 10.14
N SER A 107 -11.26 12.95 9.79
CA SER A 107 -11.29 13.39 8.40
C SER A 107 -10.05 12.86 7.66
N ALA A 108 -10.12 12.79 6.33
CA ALA A 108 -8.97 12.40 5.51
C ALA A 108 -7.76 13.33 5.75
N LYS A 109 -8.02 14.64 5.96
CA LYS A 109 -6.95 15.60 6.30
C LYS A 109 -6.31 15.29 7.64
N GLN A 110 -7.08 14.98 8.68
CA GLN A 110 -6.52 14.58 9.99
C GLN A 110 -5.71 13.29 9.87
N SER A 111 -6.22 12.26 9.20
CA SER A 111 -5.47 11.01 8.96
C SER A 111 -4.15 11.27 8.22
N TYR A 112 -4.16 12.18 7.23
CA TYR A 112 -2.95 12.60 6.53
C TYR A 112 -1.97 13.32 7.48
N ASP A 113 -2.44 14.23 8.31
CA ASP A 113 -1.59 14.99 9.24
C ASP A 113 -1.04 14.08 10.35
N VAL A 114 -1.81 13.11 10.84
CA VAL A 114 -1.34 12.05 11.74
C VAL A 114 -0.18 11.27 11.10
N ALA A 115 -0.35 10.79 9.88
CA ALA A 115 0.71 10.07 9.15
C ALA A 115 1.96 10.93 8.93
N LYS A 116 1.82 12.24 8.84
CA LYS A 116 2.91 13.22 8.74
C LYS A 116 3.48 13.66 10.08
N LYS A 117 3.00 13.13 11.20
CA LYS A 117 3.38 13.51 12.56
C LYS A 117 3.15 15.00 12.85
N LYS A 118 2.03 15.55 12.33
CA LYS A 118 1.67 16.97 12.44
C LYS A 118 0.48 17.23 13.34
N ASP A 119 -0.31 16.20 13.65
CA ASP A 119 -1.51 16.29 14.47
C ASP A 119 -1.47 15.21 15.57
N PHE A 120 -0.71 15.51 16.62
CA PHE A 120 -0.60 14.64 17.78
C PHE A 120 -1.96 14.45 18.47
N LYS A 121 -2.74 15.53 18.58
CA LYS A 121 -4.04 15.48 19.26
C LYS A 121 -5.05 14.58 18.55
N ALA A 122 -5.02 14.53 17.22
CA ALA A 122 -5.86 13.63 16.45
C ALA A 122 -5.33 12.19 16.50
N ALA A 123 -4.01 12.00 16.66
CA ALA A 123 -3.39 10.69 16.81
C ALA A 123 -3.68 10.06 18.17
N ASP A 124 -3.48 10.79 19.26
CA ASP A 124 -3.74 10.38 20.64
C ASP A 124 -5.27 10.27 20.88
N PHE A 125 -5.84 9.14 20.44
CA PHE A 125 -7.29 8.93 20.48
C PHE A 125 -7.81 8.66 21.89
N ASN A 126 -7.07 7.92 22.69
CA ASN A 126 -7.44 7.56 24.07
C ASN A 126 -7.11 8.69 25.07
N LYS A 127 -6.37 9.73 24.65
CA LYS A 127 -5.99 10.92 25.42
C LYS A 127 -5.12 10.60 26.64
N ASP A 128 -4.26 9.59 26.52
CA ASP A 128 -3.31 9.24 27.59
C ASP A 128 -1.98 10.02 27.51
N GLY A 129 -1.83 10.88 26.50
CA GLY A 129 -0.64 11.71 26.28
C GLY A 129 0.47 11.00 25.51
N VAL A 130 0.22 9.79 25.00
CA VAL A 130 1.15 8.99 24.20
C VAL A 130 0.47 8.54 22.92
N VAL A 131 1.17 8.52 21.79
CA VAL A 131 0.64 7.94 20.55
C VAL A 131 1.08 6.48 20.44
N ASP A 132 0.14 5.55 20.54
CA ASP A 132 0.38 4.13 20.29
C ASP A 132 0.64 3.91 18.80
N LEU A 133 1.90 3.57 18.46
CA LEU A 133 2.32 3.39 17.07
C LEU A 133 1.62 2.21 16.37
N TYR A 134 1.06 1.26 17.12
CA TYR A 134 0.35 0.10 16.56
C TYR A 134 -1.13 0.36 16.27
N LYS A 135 -1.75 1.32 16.97
CA LYS A 135 -3.20 1.54 16.90
C LYS A 135 -3.59 2.93 16.43
N GLU A 136 -2.76 3.94 16.72
CA GLU A 136 -3.12 5.36 16.58
C GLU A 136 -2.42 6.07 15.43
N MET A 137 -1.50 5.39 14.75
CA MET A 137 -0.80 5.94 13.59
C MET A 137 -1.36 5.43 12.25
N THR A 138 -1.23 6.26 11.23
CA THR A 138 -1.57 5.90 9.85
C THR A 138 -0.29 5.71 9.04
N TYR A 139 -0.19 4.57 8.36
CA TYR A 139 0.98 4.15 7.57
C TYR A 139 0.60 3.71 6.16
N GLY A 140 1.57 3.22 5.43
CA GLY A 140 1.40 2.45 4.20
C GLY A 140 0.51 3.15 3.18
N HIS A 141 -0.39 2.38 2.61
CA HIS A 141 -1.32 2.89 1.59
C HIS A 141 -2.47 3.71 2.18
N ALA A 142 -2.82 3.52 3.46
CA ALA A 142 -3.80 4.38 4.13
C ALA A 142 -3.31 5.85 4.19
N TYR A 143 -1.99 6.08 4.34
CA TYR A 143 -1.41 7.41 4.19
C TYR A 143 -1.63 7.99 2.78
N TYR A 144 -1.39 7.20 1.73
CA TYR A 144 -1.60 7.66 0.35
C TYR A 144 -3.08 7.93 0.07
N ALA A 145 -3.97 7.02 0.50
CA ALA A 145 -5.41 7.22 0.42
C ALA A 145 -5.83 8.55 1.08
N SER A 146 -5.40 8.80 2.32
CA SER A 146 -5.68 10.06 3.01
C SER A 146 -5.14 11.29 2.27
N ALA A 147 -3.98 11.15 1.61
CA ALA A 147 -3.38 12.22 0.84
C ALA A 147 -4.20 12.58 -0.42
N PHE A 148 -4.85 11.62 -1.04
CA PHE A 148 -5.74 11.84 -2.20
C PHE A 148 -7.11 12.34 -1.74
N ASP A 149 -7.68 11.72 -0.70
CA ASP A 149 -9.01 12.01 -0.18
C ASP A 149 -9.14 13.39 0.47
N LYS A 150 -8.05 13.96 1.01
CA LYS A 150 -8.10 15.26 1.70
C LYS A 150 -8.60 16.43 0.82
N GLY A 151 -8.56 16.25 -0.50
CA GLY A 151 -9.10 17.22 -1.46
C GLY A 151 -10.59 17.03 -1.76
N GLY A 152 -11.24 16.02 -1.20
CA GLY A 152 -12.67 15.73 -1.34
C GLY A 152 -13.08 15.15 -2.70
N LYS A 153 -12.13 14.78 -3.55
CA LYS A 153 -12.42 14.19 -4.87
C LYS A 153 -12.54 12.66 -4.84
N THR A 154 -11.96 12.03 -3.85
CA THR A 154 -11.95 10.58 -3.63
C THR A 154 -12.29 10.27 -2.18
N ASN A 155 -12.60 9.01 -1.86
CA ASN A 155 -12.93 8.55 -0.51
C ASN A 155 -12.36 7.15 -0.23
N TYR A 156 -11.17 6.85 -0.75
CA TYR A 156 -10.54 5.54 -0.64
C TYR A 156 -10.32 5.09 0.81
N LEU A 157 -9.82 6.00 1.66
CA LEU A 157 -9.47 5.68 3.04
C LEU A 157 -10.65 5.11 3.81
N LYS A 158 -11.78 5.83 3.79
CA LYS A 158 -12.98 5.41 4.53
C LYS A 158 -13.69 4.25 3.85
N THR A 159 -13.73 4.18 2.53
CA THR A 159 -14.30 3.06 1.79
C THR A 159 -13.59 1.76 2.15
N VAL A 160 -12.27 1.70 2.03
CA VAL A 160 -11.49 0.51 2.36
C VAL A 160 -11.60 0.16 3.85
N THR A 161 -11.45 1.16 4.74
CA THR A 161 -11.53 0.91 6.18
C THR A 161 -12.90 0.41 6.60
N LYS A 162 -13.98 0.97 6.03
CA LYS A 162 -15.36 0.51 6.28
C LYS A 162 -15.58 -0.91 5.80
N ALA A 163 -15.11 -1.27 4.61
CA ALA A 163 -15.22 -2.63 4.08
C ALA A 163 -14.50 -3.64 4.99
N PHE A 164 -13.32 -3.30 5.51
CA PHE A 164 -12.64 -4.12 6.52
C PHE A 164 -13.49 -4.30 7.80
N ILE A 165 -14.09 -3.22 8.32
CA ILE A 165 -14.95 -3.29 9.51
C ILE A 165 -16.19 -4.15 9.24
N ASP A 166 -16.84 -3.98 8.10
CA ASP A 166 -18.07 -4.70 7.78
C ASP A 166 -17.80 -6.20 7.55
N GLY A 167 -16.74 -6.56 6.84
CA GLY A 167 -16.33 -7.96 6.68
C GLY A 167 -15.96 -8.60 8.01
N ARG A 168 -15.24 -7.90 8.88
CA ARG A 168 -14.90 -8.39 10.22
C ARG A 168 -16.15 -8.65 11.07
N LYS A 169 -17.18 -7.80 10.98
CA LYS A 169 -18.46 -8.01 11.66
C LYS A 169 -19.16 -9.27 11.19
N ILE A 170 -19.19 -9.55 9.88
CA ILE A 170 -19.81 -10.76 9.32
C ILE A 170 -19.07 -12.00 9.85
N ILE A 171 -17.74 -12.01 9.82
CA ILE A 171 -16.92 -13.12 10.30
C ILE A 171 -17.16 -13.37 11.79
N THR A 172 -17.19 -12.31 12.60
CA THR A 172 -17.41 -12.41 14.06
C THR A 172 -18.85 -12.85 14.38
N ALA A 173 -19.84 -12.39 13.63
CA ALA A 173 -21.25 -12.75 13.87
C ALA A 173 -21.54 -14.25 13.67
N ALA A 174 -20.65 -14.97 12.98
CA ALA A 174 -20.74 -16.42 12.86
C ALA A 174 -20.36 -17.15 14.17
N ASP A 175 -19.87 -16.44 15.18
CA ASP A 175 -19.60 -16.92 16.55
C ASP A 175 -18.81 -18.25 16.58
N GLY A 176 -17.70 -18.30 15.85
CA GLY A 176 -16.85 -19.49 15.75
C GLY A 176 -17.45 -20.66 14.96
N ASN A 177 -18.54 -20.44 14.23
CA ASN A 177 -19.08 -21.41 13.29
C ASN A 177 -18.59 -21.14 11.86
N LYS A 178 -18.78 -22.13 10.98
CA LYS A 178 -18.54 -21.93 9.53
C LYS A 178 -19.43 -20.80 9.03
N LEU A 179 -18.87 -19.95 8.18
CA LEU A 179 -19.66 -18.95 7.45
C LEU A 179 -20.67 -19.67 6.55
N SER A 180 -21.92 -19.17 6.52
CA SER A 180 -22.88 -19.57 5.51
C SER A 180 -22.36 -19.22 4.11
N SER A 181 -22.85 -19.89 3.07
CA SER A 181 -22.46 -19.55 1.67
C SER A 181 -22.74 -18.08 1.36
N SER A 182 -23.89 -17.55 1.83
CA SER A 182 -24.24 -16.14 1.65
C SER A 182 -23.27 -15.19 2.36
N ASP A 183 -22.88 -15.51 3.60
CA ASP A 183 -21.97 -14.63 4.35
C ASP A 183 -20.54 -14.71 3.82
N LEU A 184 -20.11 -15.90 3.37
CA LEU A 184 -18.82 -16.06 2.70
C LEU A 184 -18.77 -15.22 1.42
N THR A 185 -19.82 -15.25 0.59
CA THR A 185 -19.91 -14.40 -0.61
C THR A 185 -19.81 -12.92 -0.24
N LYS A 186 -20.56 -12.45 0.76
CA LYS A 186 -20.46 -11.04 1.20
C LYS A 186 -19.05 -10.65 1.65
N VAL A 187 -18.36 -11.53 2.38
CA VAL A 187 -16.97 -11.29 2.82
C VAL A 187 -16.05 -11.22 1.59
N GLN A 188 -16.24 -12.10 0.60
CA GLN A 188 -15.46 -12.08 -0.65
C GLN A 188 -15.73 -10.83 -1.48
N ASP A 189 -16.99 -10.37 -1.55
CA ASP A 189 -17.34 -9.11 -2.25
C ASP A 189 -16.68 -7.90 -1.58
N LEU A 190 -16.67 -7.86 -0.23
CA LEU A 190 -15.97 -6.82 0.52
C LEU A 190 -14.45 -6.90 0.33
N ALA A 191 -13.88 -8.09 0.27
CA ALA A 191 -12.46 -8.28 -0.04
C ALA A 191 -12.12 -7.75 -1.44
N GLN A 192 -12.96 -8.01 -2.42
CA GLN A 192 -12.82 -7.47 -3.78
C GLN A 192 -12.93 -5.93 -3.80
N GLU A 193 -13.87 -5.35 -3.04
CA GLU A 193 -14.00 -3.90 -2.88
C GLU A 193 -12.72 -3.29 -2.29
N ILE A 194 -12.18 -3.89 -1.22
CA ILE A 194 -10.92 -3.47 -0.59
C ILE A 194 -9.79 -3.47 -1.62
N CYS A 195 -9.57 -4.58 -2.30
CA CYS A 195 -8.45 -4.74 -3.22
C CYS A 195 -8.56 -3.83 -4.45
N SER A 196 -9.76 -3.66 -4.98
CA SER A 196 -10.01 -2.76 -6.11
C SER A 196 -9.73 -1.29 -5.75
N ASN A 197 -10.23 -0.82 -4.61
CA ASN A 197 -9.96 0.54 -4.14
C ASN A 197 -8.47 0.73 -3.77
N TRP A 198 -7.85 -0.28 -3.19
CA TRP A 198 -6.42 -0.23 -2.86
C TRP A 198 -5.54 -0.14 -4.11
N ALA A 199 -5.85 -0.90 -5.16
CA ALA A 199 -5.19 -0.78 -6.45
C ALA A 199 -5.33 0.63 -7.04
N GLN A 200 -6.50 1.27 -6.91
CA GLN A 200 -6.71 2.66 -7.32
C GLN A 200 -5.80 3.63 -6.57
N VAL A 201 -5.58 3.43 -5.26
CA VAL A 201 -4.65 4.26 -4.47
C VAL A 201 -3.22 4.16 -5.04
N ILE A 202 -2.79 2.97 -5.46
CA ILE A 202 -1.47 2.79 -6.09
C ILE A 202 -1.43 3.51 -7.45
N ALA A 203 -2.47 3.37 -8.27
CA ALA A 203 -2.57 4.05 -9.57
C ALA A 203 -2.58 5.58 -9.44
N GLU A 204 -3.29 6.12 -8.45
CA GLU A 204 -3.26 7.56 -8.12
C GLU A 204 -1.85 8.03 -7.72
N ALA A 205 -1.09 7.19 -7.01
CA ALA A 205 0.29 7.50 -6.69
C ALA A 205 1.17 7.57 -7.95
N VAL A 206 1.00 6.64 -8.89
CA VAL A 206 1.68 6.66 -10.21
C VAL A 206 1.36 7.97 -10.94
N HIS A 207 0.07 8.30 -11.08
CA HIS A 207 -0.37 9.53 -11.75
C HIS A 207 0.21 10.80 -11.09
N LYS A 208 0.14 10.88 -9.77
CA LYS A 208 0.71 11.99 -9.00
C LYS A 208 2.21 12.17 -9.27
N TYR A 209 2.97 11.08 -9.21
CA TYR A 209 4.41 11.16 -9.39
C TYR A 209 4.81 11.39 -10.85
N ALA A 210 4.02 10.95 -11.82
CA ALA A 210 4.20 11.34 -13.23
C ALA A 210 4.13 12.87 -13.40
N GLY A 211 3.11 13.50 -12.81
CA GLY A 211 3.01 14.97 -12.79
C GLY A 211 4.15 15.66 -12.04
N SER A 212 4.70 15.03 -10.99
CA SER A 212 5.87 15.56 -10.28
C SER A 212 7.13 15.48 -11.11
N VAL A 213 7.37 14.34 -11.77
CA VAL A 213 8.50 14.13 -12.69
C VAL A 213 8.49 15.14 -13.84
N TYR A 214 7.33 15.39 -14.44
CA TYR A 214 7.19 16.40 -15.49
C TYR A 214 7.62 17.79 -15.02
N LYS A 215 7.16 18.21 -13.83
CA LYS A 215 7.57 19.51 -13.25
C LYS A 215 9.06 19.58 -12.91
N ASP A 216 9.63 18.46 -12.46
CA ASP A 216 11.05 18.41 -12.14
C ASP A 216 11.92 18.44 -13.39
N LEU A 217 11.51 17.85 -14.52
CA LEU A 217 12.19 17.95 -15.81
C LEU A 217 12.25 19.41 -16.29
N ILE A 218 11.16 20.16 -16.18
CA ILE A 218 11.14 21.60 -16.48
C ILE A 218 12.13 22.36 -15.57
N ALA A 219 12.20 21.99 -14.28
CA ALA A 219 13.14 22.61 -13.35
C ALA A 219 14.61 22.29 -13.69
N VAL A 220 14.90 21.06 -14.14
CA VAL A 220 16.23 20.65 -14.61
C VAL A 220 16.62 21.42 -15.87
N GLU A 221 15.73 21.52 -16.85
CA GLU A 221 15.96 22.30 -18.09
C GLU A 221 16.25 23.78 -17.76
N LYS A 222 15.48 24.37 -16.85
CA LYS A 222 15.75 25.75 -16.40
C LYS A 222 17.10 25.87 -15.68
N ALA A 223 17.47 24.91 -14.85
CA ALA A 223 18.77 24.94 -14.16
C ALA A 223 19.94 24.83 -15.15
N LEU A 224 19.81 24.01 -16.19
CA LEU A 224 20.78 23.89 -17.28
C LEU A 224 21.00 25.24 -18.01
N SER A 225 19.91 25.93 -18.35
CA SER A 225 19.96 27.16 -19.11
C SER A 225 20.38 28.39 -18.30
N SER A 226 20.08 28.42 -16.98
CA SER A 226 20.34 29.58 -16.11
C SER A 226 21.59 29.47 -15.25
N GLY A 227 22.27 28.29 -15.26
CA GLY A 227 23.42 28.04 -14.37
C GLY A 227 23.03 27.96 -12.89
N SER A 228 21.72 27.77 -12.57
CA SER A 228 21.25 27.63 -11.20
C SER A 228 21.53 26.22 -10.66
N ASP A 229 21.23 25.99 -9.37
CA ASP A 229 21.53 24.76 -8.62
C ASP A 229 21.01 23.47 -9.32
N MET A 230 21.85 22.93 -10.21
CA MET A 230 21.59 21.71 -10.97
C MET A 230 21.49 20.49 -10.08
N ASP A 231 22.33 20.37 -9.04
CA ASP A 231 22.38 19.22 -8.16
C ASP A 231 21.06 19.08 -7.40
N LYS A 232 20.50 20.18 -6.94
CA LYS A 232 19.19 20.21 -6.28
C LYS A 232 18.05 19.82 -7.23
N ALA A 233 18.05 20.33 -8.46
CA ALA A 233 17.03 20.01 -9.47
C ALA A 233 17.09 18.51 -9.82
N MET A 234 18.27 17.97 -10.10
CA MET A 234 18.49 16.56 -10.40
C MET A 234 18.14 15.65 -9.23
N SER A 235 18.55 16.01 -8.02
CA SER A 235 18.22 15.21 -6.82
C SER A 235 16.72 15.06 -6.63
N LYS A 236 15.96 16.15 -6.86
CA LYS A 236 14.50 16.14 -6.78
C LYS A 236 13.85 15.29 -7.88
N TYR A 237 14.33 15.44 -9.11
CA TYR A 237 13.92 14.64 -10.26
C TYR A 237 14.13 13.14 -9.99
N LEU A 238 15.34 12.74 -9.60
CA LEU A 238 15.68 11.35 -9.32
C LEU A 238 14.84 10.75 -8.17
N LYS A 239 14.51 11.57 -7.18
CA LYS A 239 13.60 11.14 -6.11
C LYS A 239 12.22 10.81 -6.65
N HIS A 240 11.57 11.74 -7.36
CA HIS A 240 10.22 11.54 -7.86
C HIS A 240 10.16 10.50 -8.99
N TRP A 241 11.22 10.41 -9.81
CA TRP A 241 11.35 9.33 -10.79
C TRP A 241 11.41 7.94 -10.12
N GLY A 242 12.21 7.80 -9.05
CA GLY A 242 12.27 6.56 -8.28
C GLY A 242 10.92 6.21 -7.62
N GLU A 243 10.19 7.21 -7.10
CA GLU A 243 8.85 7.04 -6.55
C GLU A 243 7.85 6.62 -7.64
N LEU A 244 7.84 7.26 -8.80
CA LEU A 244 7.01 6.91 -9.95
C LEU A 244 7.26 5.47 -10.39
N LYS A 245 8.52 5.14 -10.69
CA LYS A 245 8.90 3.82 -11.19
C LYS A 245 8.59 2.73 -10.15
N GLY A 246 8.85 2.98 -8.87
CA GLY A 246 8.55 2.03 -7.80
C GLY A 246 7.06 1.70 -7.69
N PHE A 247 6.18 2.69 -7.76
CA PHE A 247 4.73 2.46 -7.77
C PHE A 247 4.23 1.83 -9.07
N ALA A 248 4.76 2.21 -10.23
CA ALA A 248 4.42 1.59 -11.51
C ALA A 248 4.77 0.09 -11.48
N MET A 249 5.93 -0.28 -10.95
CA MET A 249 6.32 -1.69 -10.73
C MET A 249 5.42 -2.38 -9.69
N ALA A 250 4.97 -1.67 -8.66
CA ALA A 250 4.07 -2.20 -7.65
C ALA A 250 2.72 -2.66 -8.22
N LEU A 251 2.21 -1.99 -9.25
CA LEU A 251 1.00 -2.40 -9.97
C LEU A 251 1.16 -3.73 -10.73
N GLN A 252 2.40 -4.18 -10.97
CA GLN A 252 2.67 -5.46 -11.63
C GLN A 252 2.68 -6.63 -10.63
N SER A 253 2.89 -6.34 -9.35
CA SER A 253 2.81 -7.32 -8.28
C SER A 253 1.39 -7.36 -7.76
N GLY A 254 0.63 -8.37 -8.11
CA GLY A 254 -0.75 -8.53 -7.65
C GLY A 254 -1.59 -9.38 -8.59
N VAL A 255 -2.82 -9.53 -8.21
CA VAL A 255 -3.86 -10.43 -8.70
C VAL A 255 -3.87 -10.60 -10.23
N GLU A 256 -4.14 -11.80 -10.69
CA GLU A 256 -4.13 -12.21 -12.11
C GLU A 256 -5.09 -11.42 -13.03
N ASN A 257 -6.15 -10.84 -12.49
CA ASN A 257 -7.10 -9.98 -13.22
C ASN A 257 -6.64 -8.53 -13.25
N LYS A 258 -5.66 -8.27 -14.09
CA LYS A 258 -5.12 -6.93 -14.31
C LYS A 258 -6.08 -6.09 -15.12
N SER A 259 -6.52 -4.98 -14.56
CA SER A 259 -7.38 -4.01 -15.24
C SER A 259 -6.73 -3.50 -16.53
N ASP A 260 -7.55 -3.00 -17.48
CA ASP A 260 -7.07 -2.32 -18.70
C ASP A 260 -6.06 -1.21 -18.40
N THR A 261 -6.16 -0.58 -17.23
CA THR A 261 -5.19 0.43 -16.75
C THR A 261 -3.80 -0.16 -16.56
N PHE A 262 -3.69 -1.38 -16.03
CA PHE A 262 -2.41 -2.09 -15.92
C PHE A 262 -1.79 -2.38 -17.29
N ASN A 263 -2.59 -2.87 -18.25
CA ASN A 263 -2.12 -3.18 -19.60
C ASN A 263 -1.69 -1.94 -20.40
N ARG A 264 -2.17 -0.75 -20.01
CA ARG A 264 -1.82 0.54 -20.64
C ARG A 264 -0.56 1.17 -20.05
N LEU A 265 -0.14 0.77 -18.85
CA LEU A 265 1.03 1.32 -18.15
C LEU A 265 2.30 0.48 -18.37
N ASN A 266 2.20 -0.67 -19.04
CA ASN A 266 3.27 -1.55 -19.47
C ASN A 266 3.34 -1.62 -21.00
#